data_94bc891fc427473ca6554a4d1aebf813
#
_entry.id   94bc891fc427473ca6554a4d1aebf813
#
_cell.length_a   1.000
_cell.length_b   1.000
_cell.length_c   1.000
_cell.angle_alpha   90.00
_cell.angle_beta   90.00
_cell.angle_gamma   90.00
#
_symmetry.space_group_name_H-M   'P 1'
#
loop_
_entity.id
_entity.type
_entity.pdbx_description
1 polymer ?
#
loop_
_entity_poly.entity_id
_entity_poly.type
_entity_poly.pdbx_seq_one_letter_code
_entity_poly.pdbx_strand_id
1 'polypeptide(L)'
;MEIVKTTNIKSIKNIIITSKKCLQLIELYNYFGENKELNCENFNEILKNILQNNNHNIFLYLDNSDNILGALTLLIEQKFIHNGKCVAHIEDFVVKQEYRSQNIGKDLMNYAINYAKQNNCYKVILDTDSKLVNYYSNYGFVNKGIYMGCYF
;
A
#
# COMPACT_ATOMS: atom_id res chain seq x y z
N MET A 1 -0.02 9.14 23.04
CA MET A 1 0.54 9.19 21.68
C MET A 1 1.48 8.02 21.55
N GLU A 2 0.97 6.86 21.08
CA GLU A 2 1.80 5.67 20.86
C GLU A 2 2.78 5.99 19.73
N ILE A 3 4.05 5.95 20.04
CA ILE A 3 5.13 6.00 19.04
C ILE A 3 5.03 4.70 18.26
N VAL A 4 4.44 4.76 17.06
CA VAL A 4 4.46 3.65 16.11
C VAL A 4 5.92 3.25 15.95
N LYS A 5 6.26 2.00 16.27
CA LYS A 5 7.57 1.43 15.98
C LYS A 5 7.74 1.36 14.47
N THR A 6 8.17 2.48 13.87
CA THR A 6 8.36 2.65 12.42
C THR A 6 9.54 1.85 11.86
N THR A 7 10.22 1.09 12.69
CA THR A 7 11.44 0.35 12.32
C THR A 7 11.21 -0.76 11.30
N ASN A 8 9.98 -1.27 11.18
CA ASN A 8 9.66 -2.41 10.30
C ASN A 8 9.06 -2.00 8.96
N ILE A 9 8.68 -0.72 8.78
CA ILE A 9 8.10 -0.24 7.52
C ILE A 9 9.15 0.50 6.72
N LYS A 10 9.36 0.04 5.47
CA LYS A 10 10.30 0.66 4.53
C LYS A 10 9.61 0.96 3.20
N SER A 11 9.96 2.07 2.58
CA SER A 11 9.62 2.32 1.19
C SER A 11 10.39 1.35 0.29
N ILE A 12 9.72 0.80 -0.72
CA ILE A 12 10.37 -0.05 -1.74
C ILE A 12 11.53 0.69 -2.45
N LYS A 13 11.46 2.03 -2.51
CA LYS A 13 12.51 2.88 -3.09
C LYS A 13 13.83 2.86 -2.29
N ASN A 14 13.77 2.45 -1.03
CA ASN A 14 14.90 2.49 -0.08
C ASN A 14 15.45 1.10 0.26
N ILE A 15 15.05 0.07 -0.48
CA ILE A 15 15.51 -1.30 -0.26
C ILE A 15 16.01 -1.92 -1.57
N ILE A 16 16.92 -2.87 -1.44
CA ILE A 16 17.38 -3.68 -2.58
C ILE A 16 16.41 -4.85 -2.75
N ILE A 17 15.82 -4.95 -3.93
CA ILE A 17 14.94 -6.08 -4.28
C ILE A 17 15.81 -7.22 -4.79
N THR A 18 16.15 -8.12 -3.89
CA THR A 18 16.81 -9.39 -4.21
C THR A 18 15.82 -10.36 -4.87
N SER A 19 16.32 -11.44 -5.51
CA SER A 19 15.45 -12.50 -6.04
C SER A 19 14.50 -13.07 -4.98
N LYS A 20 14.96 -13.22 -3.72
CA LYS A 20 14.12 -13.64 -2.60
C LYS A 20 12.96 -12.67 -2.37
N LYS A 21 13.23 -11.36 -2.29
CA LYS A 21 12.20 -10.34 -2.09
C LYS A 21 11.25 -10.24 -3.26
N CYS A 22 11.75 -10.38 -4.48
CA CYS A 22 10.92 -10.45 -5.68
C CYS A 22 9.89 -11.59 -5.56
N LEU A 23 10.32 -12.80 -5.24
CA LEU A 23 9.41 -13.94 -5.05
C LEU A 23 8.42 -13.71 -3.90
N GLN A 24 8.85 -13.12 -2.79
CA GLN A 24 7.97 -12.78 -1.67
C GLN A 24 6.89 -11.77 -2.06
N LEU A 25 7.22 -10.78 -2.90
CA LEU A 25 6.26 -9.79 -3.39
C LEU A 25 5.27 -10.40 -4.38
N ILE A 26 5.74 -11.24 -5.31
CA ILE A 26 4.87 -11.97 -6.24
C ILE A 26 3.88 -12.85 -5.46
N GLU A 27 4.37 -13.62 -4.47
CA GLU A 27 3.53 -14.43 -3.60
C GLU A 27 2.49 -13.58 -2.86
N LEU A 28 2.90 -12.43 -2.31
CA LEU A 28 2.03 -11.53 -1.58
C LEU A 28 0.92 -10.95 -2.49
N TYR A 29 1.26 -10.50 -3.68
CA TYR A 29 0.29 -9.94 -4.62
C TYR A 29 -0.64 -10.98 -5.26
N ASN A 30 -0.29 -12.27 -5.20
CA ASN A 30 -1.21 -13.35 -5.61
C ASN A 30 -2.48 -13.45 -4.75
N TYR A 31 -2.50 -12.81 -3.56
CA TYR A 31 -3.73 -12.70 -2.76
C TYR A 31 -4.84 -11.87 -3.46
N PHE A 32 -4.49 -11.03 -4.43
CA PHE A 32 -5.47 -10.23 -5.20
C PHE A 32 -6.04 -10.96 -6.43
N GLY A 33 -5.57 -12.18 -6.72
CA GLY A 33 -6.03 -12.97 -7.84
C GLY A 33 -4.92 -13.40 -8.79
N GLU A 34 -5.29 -13.64 -10.05
CA GLU A 34 -4.42 -14.34 -10.98
C GLU A 34 -3.26 -13.51 -11.52
N ASN A 35 -2.07 -13.71 -10.95
CA ASN A 35 -0.80 -13.20 -11.47
C ASN A 35 0.06 -14.35 -12.02
N LYS A 36 -0.55 -15.31 -12.73
CA LYS A 36 0.10 -16.56 -13.17
C LYS A 36 1.32 -16.34 -14.05
N GLU A 37 1.35 -15.24 -14.78
CA GLU A 37 2.45 -14.90 -15.70
C GLU A 37 3.49 -13.98 -15.08
N LEU A 38 3.28 -13.50 -13.85
CA LEU A 38 4.21 -12.63 -13.17
C LEU A 38 5.41 -13.44 -12.65
N ASN A 39 6.57 -13.17 -13.21
CA ASN A 39 7.86 -13.73 -12.77
C ASN A 39 8.82 -12.60 -12.38
N CYS A 40 10.02 -12.92 -11.88
CA CYS A 40 10.95 -11.89 -11.42
C CYS A 40 11.49 -10.98 -12.54
N GLU A 41 11.48 -11.42 -13.79
CA GLU A 41 11.95 -10.60 -14.92
C GLU A 41 10.95 -9.48 -15.23
N ASN A 42 9.70 -9.84 -15.53
CA ASN A 42 8.66 -8.86 -15.80
C ASN A 42 8.25 -8.05 -14.55
N PHE A 43 8.36 -8.64 -13.34
CA PHE A 43 8.20 -7.89 -12.10
C PHE A 43 9.22 -6.74 -11.99
N ASN A 44 10.49 -6.99 -12.32
CA ASN A 44 11.53 -5.97 -12.26
C ASN A 44 11.29 -4.84 -13.26
N GLU A 45 10.76 -5.14 -14.45
CA GLU A 45 10.37 -4.11 -15.43
C GLU A 45 9.22 -3.24 -14.91
N ILE A 46 8.18 -3.87 -14.33
CA ILE A 46 7.06 -3.16 -13.72
C ILE A 46 7.57 -2.29 -12.56
N LEU A 47 8.40 -2.85 -11.69
CA LEU A 47 8.97 -2.11 -10.56
C LEU A 47 9.78 -0.90 -11.03
N LYS A 48 10.58 -1.05 -12.08
CA LYS A 48 11.35 0.06 -12.66
C LYS A 48 10.44 1.20 -13.11
N ASN A 49 9.31 0.88 -13.76
CA ASN A 49 8.33 1.88 -14.17
C ASN A 49 7.68 2.57 -12.95
N ILE A 50 7.35 1.81 -11.92
CA ILE A 50 6.81 2.34 -10.66
C ILE A 50 7.79 3.30 -10.00
N LEU A 51 9.08 2.94 -9.93
CA LEU A 51 10.12 3.73 -9.28
C LEU A 51 10.40 5.06 -9.99
N GLN A 52 10.09 5.18 -11.28
CA GLN A 52 10.20 6.43 -12.04
C GLN A 52 9.12 7.46 -11.65
N ASN A 53 8.02 7.02 -11.04
CA ASN A 53 6.95 7.89 -10.58
C ASN A 53 7.13 8.25 -9.10
N ASN A 54 7.48 9.51 -8.83
CA ASN A 54 7.68 9.98 -7.45
C ASN A 54 6.40 9.92 -6.59
N ASN A 55 5.23 9.97 -7.21
CA ASN A 55 3.94 9.92 -6.55
C ASN A 55 3.41 8.50 -6.33
N HIS A 56 4.11 7.49 -6.84
CA HIS A 56 3.80 6.07 -6.63
C HIS A 56 4.69 5.53 -5.51
N ASN A 57 4.11 5.31 -4.35
CA ASN A 57 4.81 4.84 -3.15
C ASN A 57 4.32 3.45 -2.80
N ILE A 58 5.23 2.53 -2.51
CA ILE A 58 4.92 1.20 -1.98
C ILE A 58 5.64 1.07 -0.64
N PHE A 59 4.88 0.84 0.42
CA PHE A 59 5.38 0.61 1.76
C PHE A 59 5.32 -0.87 2.09
N LEU A 60 6.43 -1.40 2.56
CA LEU A 60 6.60 -2.81 2.90
C LEU A 60 6.80 -2.95 4.40
N TYR A 61 6.08 -3.87 5.01
CA TYR A 61 6.34 -4.29 6.38
C TYR A 61 7.29 -5.48 6.37
N LEU A 62 8.43 -5.34 7.04
CA LEU A 62 9.49 -6.34 7.12
C LEU A 62 9.59 -6.89 8.55
N ASP A 63 9.85 -8.19 8.68
CA ASP A 63 10.22 -8.77 9.97
C ASP A 63 11.70 -8.53 10.31
N ASN A 64 12.13 -9.02 11.48
CA ASN A 64 13.53 -8.89 11.92
C ASN A 64 14.52 -9.66 11.05
N SER A 65 14.05 -10.60 10.24
CA SER A 65 14.83 -11.40 9.29
C SER A 65 14.75 -10.84 7.86
N ASP A 66 14.24 -9.61 7.72
CA ASP A 66 14.10 -8.88 6.44
C ASP A 66 13.14 -9.57 5.44
N ASN A 67 12.18 -10.38 5.94
CA ASN A 67 11.13 -10.96 5.13
C ASN A 67 9.94 -10.01 5.01
N ILE A 68 9.30 -9.98 3.84
CA ILE A 68 8.13 -9.14 3.57
C ILE A 68 6.88 -9.84 4.10
N LEU A 69 6.18 -9.18 5.02
CA LEU A 69 4.95 -9.69 5.64
C LEU A 69 3.69 -8.97 5.16
N GLY A 70 3.83 -7.78 4.61
CA GLY A 70 2.72 -7.00 4.08
C GLY A 70 3.20 -5.85 3.20
N ALA A 71 2.28 -5.33 2.40
CA ALA A 71 2.51 -4.21 1.51
C ALA A 71 1.27 -3.30 1.43
N LEU A 72 1.50 -2.04 1.13
CA LEU A 72 0.48 -1.04 0.83
C LEU A 72 1.00 -0.08 -0.21
N THR A 73 0.25 0.12 -1.29
CA THR A 73 0.53 1.13 -2.29
C THR A 73 -0.20 2.42 -1.94
N LEU A 74 0.48 3.56 -2.06
CA LEU A 74 -0.07 4.89 -1.87
C LEU A 74 0.27 5.76 -3.09
N LEU A 75 -0.77 6.08 -3.87
CA LEU A 75 -0.66 7.02 -5.00
C LEU A 75 -1.02 8.41 -4.53
N ILE A 76 -0.22 9.41 -4.88
CA ILE A 76 -0.49 10.81 -4.57
C ILE A 76 -0.86 11.55 -5.84
N GLU A 77 -2.08 12.06 -5.89
CA GLU A 77 -2.63 12.79 -7.03
C GLU A 77 -2.71 14.28 -6.72
N GLN A 78 -2.04 15.11 -7.53
CA GLN A 78 -2.14 16.55 -7.48
C GLN A 78 -3.51 17.03 -7.99
N LYS A 79 -4.17 17.91 -7.25
CA LYS A 79 -5.45 18.50 -7.64
C LYS A 79 -5.32 20.00 -7.93
N PHE A 80 -6.21 20.53 -8.78
CA PHE A 80 -6.42 21.97 -8.90
C PHE A 80 -7.34 22.49 -7.80
N ILE A 81 -8.33 21.68 -7.39
CA ILE A 81 -9.26 22.01 -6.31
C ILE A 81 -8.56 21.99 -4.94
N HIS A 82 -9.24 22.49 -3.90
CA HIS A 82 -8.69 22.59 -2.54
C HIS A 82 -7.35 23.31 -2.45
N ASN A 83 -7.19 24.41 -3.21
CA ASN A 83 -5.96 25.21 -3.24
C ASN A 83 -4.70 24.42 -3.66
N GLY A 84 -4.85 23.50 -4.61
CA GLY A 84 -3.75 22.71 -5.11
C GLY A 84 -3.24 21.63 -4.14
N LYS A 85 -4.05 21.21 -3.16
CA LYS A 85 -3.70 20.07 -2.30
C LYS A 85 -3.83 18.75 -3.05
N CYS A 86 -3.16 17.72 -2.53
CA CYS A 86 -3.17 16.38 -3.10
C CYS A 86 -4.30 15.51 -2.49
N VAL A 87 -4.64 14.44 -3.20
CA VAL A 87 -5.40 13.30 -2.71
C VAL A 87 -4.48 12.08 -2.69
N ALA A 88 -4.48 11.31 -1.63
CA ALA A 88 -3.80 10.03 -1.59
C ALA A 88 -4.80 8.89 -1.81
N HIS A 89 -4.42 7.90 -2.64
CA HIS A 89 -5.19 6.70 -2.92
C HIS A 89 -4.45 5.50 -2.34
N ILE A 90 -5.10 4.73 -1.48
CA ILE A 90 -4.57 3.46 -0.99
C ILE A 90 -5.03 2.37 -1.96
N GLU A 91 -4.04 1.62 -2.45
CA GLU A 91 -4.21 0.53 -3.40
C GLU A 91 -3.43 -0.70 -2.93
N ASP A 92 -3.79 -1.88 -3.41
CA ASP A 92 -3.04 -3.12 -3.22
C ASP A 92 -2.59 -3.35 -1.77
N PHE A 93 -3.49 -3.12 -0.81
CA PHE A 93 -3.20 -3.29 0.61
C PHE A 93 -3.36 -4.75 1.01
N VAL A 94 -2.28 -5.39 1.42
CA VAL A 94 -2.26 -6.82 1.73
C VAL A 94 -1.32 -7.15 2.89
N VAL A 95 -1.72 -8.11 3.72
CA VAL A 95 -0.89 -8.74 4.75
C VAL A 95 -0.98 -10.24 4.57
N LYS A 96 0.15 -10.94 4.64
CA LYS A 96 0.21 -12.40 4.60
C LYS A 96 -0.76 -12.99 5.62
N GLN A 97 -1.52 -14.01 5.20
CA GLN A 97 -2.62 -14.57 6.00
C GLN A 97 -2.19 -15.02 7.39
N GLU A 98 -1.06 -15.70 7.49
CA GLU A 98 -0.49 -16.24 8.74
C GLU A 98 0.00 -15.15 9.71
N TYR A 99 0.14 -13.90 9.23
CA TYR A 99 0.57 -12.75 10.05
C TYR A 99 -0.55 -11.74 10.31
N ARG A 100 -1.78 -12.04 9.87
CA ARG A 100 -2.93 -11.19 10.18
C ARG A 100 -3.19 -11.19 11.70
N SER A 101 -3.90 -10.17 12.18
CA SER A 101 -4.16 -9.94 13.62
C SER A 101 -2.93 -9.63 14.48
N GLN A 102 -1.77 -9.40 13.89
CA GLN A 102 -0.53 -8.98 14.57
C GLN A 102 -0.24 -7.48 14.41
N ASN A 103 -1.26 -6.66 14.17
CA ASN A 103 -1.17 -5.22 13.96
C ASN A 103 -0.39 -4.74 12.72
N ILE A 104 0.12 -5.62 11.86
CA ILE A 104 0.87 -5.25 10.64
C ILE A 104 0.05 -4.34 9.74
N GLY A 105 -1.22 -4.71 9.48
CA GLY A 105 -2.12 -3.89 8.69
C GLY A 105 -2.42 -2.53 9.33
N LYS A 106 -2.55 -2.49 10.67
CA LYS A 106 -2.74 -1.25 11.43
C LYS A 106 -1.53 -0.33 11.27
N ASP A 107 -0.34 -0.87 11.39
CA ASP A 107 0.91 -0.10 11.29
C ASP A 107 1.09 0.46 9.88
N LEU A 108 0.89 -0.36 8.83
CA LEU A 108 0.93 0.08 7.42
C LEU A 108 -0.09 1.18 7.13
N MET A 109 -1.34 1.01 7.60
CA MET A 109 -2.40 1.99 7.40
C MET A 109 -2.08 3.32 8.07
N ASN A 110 -1.67 3.30 9.33
CA ASN A 110 -1.29 4.50 10.07
C ASN A 110 -0.08 5.19 9.43
N TYR A 111 0.90 4.42 8.96
CA TYR A 111 2.06 4.95 8.25
C TYR A 111 1.64 5.68 6.97
N ALA A 112 0.80 5.05 6.14
CA ALA A 112 0.32 5.63 4.89
C ALA A 112 -0.49 6.91 5.11
N ILE A 113 -1.39 6.92 6.10
CA ILE A 113 -2.19 8.11 6.46
C ILE A 113 -1.28 9.25 6.91
N ASN A 114 -0.28 8.98 7.76
CA ASN A 114 0.65 9.99 8.22
C ASN A 114 1.53 10.52 7.08
N TYR A 115 1.99 9.63 6.19
CA TYR A 115 2.75 10.01 5.00
C TYR A 115 1.92 10.93 4.08
N ALA A 116 0.65 10.61 3.85
CA ALA A 116 -0.25 11.45 3.06
C ALA A 116 -0.41 12.86 3.67
N LYS A 117 -0.58 12.95 5.00
CA LYS A 117 -0.66 14.24 5.71
C LYS A 117 0.61 15.08 5.52
N GLN A 118 1.79 14.45 5.63
CA GLN A 118 3.09 15.11 5.45
C GLN A 118 3.32 15.56 4.01
N ASN A 119 2.64 14.94 3.03
CA ASN A 119 2.72 15.26 1.61
C ASN A 119 1.55 16.15 1.12
N ASN A 120 1.02 16.99 2.00
CA ASN A 120 0.00 18.00 1.66
C ASN A 120 -1.31 17.40 1.09
N CYS A 121 -1.65 16.16 1.44
CA CYS A 121 -2.93 15.59 1.05
C CYS A 121 -4.05 16.09 1.97
N TYR A 122 -5.17 16.51 1.38
CA TYR A 122 -6.35 16.93 2.17
C TYR A 122 -7.26 15.75 2.53
N LYS A 123 -7.10 14.60 1.87
CA LYS A 123 -7.78 13.35 2.19
C LYS A 123 -7.00 12.14 1.69
N VAL A 124 -7.34 10.98 2.26
CA VAL A 124 -6.97 9.65 1.76
C VAL A 124 -8.25 8.94 1.36
N ILE A 125 -8.24 8.25 0.23
CA ILE A 125 -9.36 7.44 -0.27
C ILE A 125 -8.91 6.01 -0.57
N LEU A 126 -9.84 5.10 -0.55
CA LEU A 126 -9.67 3.70 -0.93
C LEU A 126 -11.01 3.11 -1.37
N ASP A 127 -10.95 2.03 -2.13
CA ASP A 127 -12.09 1.18 -2.44
C ASP A 127 -12.10 -0.03 -1.51
N THR A 128 -13.27 -0.52 -1.16
CA THR A 128 -13.37 -1.68 -0.29
C THR A 128 -14.67 -2.47 -0.49
N ASP A 129 -14.61 -3.76 -0.20
CA ASP A 129 -15.81 -4.58 -0.03
C ASP A 129 -16.60 -4.11 1.21
N SER A 130 -17.93 -4.19 1.12
CA SER A 130 -18.84 -3.83 2.22
C SER A 130 -18.49 -4.52 3.56
N LYS A 131 -17.95 -5.73 3.51
CA LYS A 131 -17.52 -6.49 4.69
C LYS A 131 -16.36 -5.83 5.46
N LEU A 132 -15.56 -5.01 4.79
CA LEU A 132 -14.39 -4.35 5.38
C LEU A 132 -14.64 -2.90 5.79
N VAL A 133 -15.86 -2.37 5.58
CA VAL A 133 -16.20 -0.98 5.95
C VAL A 133 -15.89 -0.72 7.42
N ASN A 134 -16.29 -1.62 8.32
CA ASN A 134 -16.02 -1.47 9.76
C ASN A 134 -14.53 -1.49 10.08
N TYR A 135 -13.74 -2.30 9.35
CA TYR A 135 -12.27 -2.31 9.51
C TYR A 135 -11.68 -0.93 9.20
N TYR A 136 -12.04 -0.36 8.06
CA TYR A 136 -11.51 0.96 7.65
C TYR A 136 -12.08 2.11 8.47
N SER A 137 -13.30 1.99 8.99
CA SER A 137 -13.89 3.01 9.89
C SER A 137 -13.06 3.23 11.17
N ASN A 138 -12.34 2.21 11.64
CA ASN A 138 -11.42 2.35 12.79
C ASN A 138 -10.26 3.32 12.53
N TYR A 139 -9.98 3.66 11.26
CA TYR A 139 -8.96 4.63 10.85
C TYR A 139 -9.55 5.99 10.45
N GLY A 140 -10.85 6.18 10.66
CA GLY A 140 -11.56 7.42 10.33
C GLY A 140 -12.08 7.49 8.90
N PHE A 141 -12.04 6.38 8.14
CA PHE A 141 -12.69 6.33 6.83
C PHE A 141 -14.21 6.28 6.99
N VAL A 142 -14.91 6.97 6.10
CA VAL A 142 -16.37 6.97 6.02
C VAL A 142 -16.80 6.66 4.58
N ASN A 143 -17.88 5.92 4.42
CA ASN A 143 -18.42 5.64 3.10
C ASN A 143 -18.89 6.94 2.45
N LYS A 144 -18.41 7.22 1.23
CA LYS A 144 -18.70 8.47 0.47
C LYS A 144 -19.34 8.21 -0.88
N GLY A 145 -19.52 6.96 -1.28
CA GLY A 145 -20.08 6.67 -2.58
C GLY A 145 -20.01 5.21 -2.97
N ILE A 146 -20.26 4.97 -4.24
CA ILE A 146 -20.23 3.65 -4.88
C ILE A 146 -19.00 3.59 -5.80
N TYR A 147 -18.24 2.50 -5.70
CA TYR A 147 -17.22 2.17 -6.68
C TYR A 147 -17.84 1.65 -7.96
N MET A 148 -17.34 2.09 -9.11
CA MET A 148 -17.74 1.61 -10.44
C MET A 148 -16.51 1.27 -11.25
N GLY A 149 -16.45 0.07 -11.84
CA GLY A 149 -15.37 -0.39 -12.70
C GLY A 149 -15.84 -0.63 -14.14
N CYS A 150 -15.02 -0.30 -15.11
CA CYS A 150 -15.19 -0.72 -16.50
C CYS A 150 -13.96 -1.55 -16.89
N TYR A 151 -14.20 -2.80 -17.26
CA TYR A 151 -13.14 -3.79 -17.54
C TYR A 151 -13.00 -4.02 -19.05
N PHE A 152 -11.76 -4.30 -19.49
CA PHE A 152 -11.40 -4.49 -20.90
C PHE A 152 -10.84 -5.88 -21.16
#